data_90bea8c8bf1cf59d36b3d57b2b333920
#
_entry.id   90bea8c8bf1cf59d36b3d57b2b333920
#
_cell.length_a   1.000
_cell.length_b   1.000
_cell.length_c   1.000
_cell.angle_alpha   90.00
_cell.angle_beta   90.00
_cell.angle_gamma   90.00
#
_symmetry.space_group_name_H-M   'P 1'
#
loop_
_entity.id
_entity.type
_entity.pdbx_description
1 polymer ?
#
loop_
_entity_poly.entity_id
_entity_poly.type
_entity_poly.pdbx_seq_one_letter_code
_entity_poly.pdbx_strand_id
1 'polypeptide(L)'
;DNVMERLFQKPIEWVIAVKLERYYTKEEILTMYLNKFDFLNNAVGIKTAANTYFGCDPNDLKIEEAAMLVGMCKNPSYFNPVRYNERSRGRRNVVLDQMRKAGYITAEECDSLQALPLVLKYTRVDHNEGMATYFREYLRGVLNAKKPVKGDYRGWQMQKFYEDSLDWENNPLFGWCEKNTKKDGSKYNLYTDGLKIYTTIDSRMQQYAEEAVEEHLKELQGYFFKEKKGRKKAPYSNRITQEQVDEILTRTMKQSDRYRIMKKAGASDAQIEKAFNTPEEMSVFTWNGEKDTIMTPMDSIRYYKHFLRAGFMSMNPHNGHVKAYVGGPNHHYFKYDMAMVGRRQVGSTIKPYVYTLAMENGYSPCDEARHVEYTLIDENGKPWTPRNANTKRYGEMVTVKWGLANSDNWITAYLMSKLNPYSLKRLIESFGVRNREIVP
;
A
#
# COMPACT_ATOMS: atom_id res chain seq x y z
N ASP A 1 26.64 -21.78 -11.95
CA ASP A 1 27.50 -22.56 -11.04
C ASP A 1 28.38 -23.47 -11.87
N ASN A 2 29.72 -23.24 -11.79
CA ASN A 2 30.70 -23.99 -12.53
C ASN A 2 30.87 -25.39 -11.88
N VAL A 3 31.03 -26.43 -12.67
CA VAL A 3 31.20 -27.81 -12.16
C VAL A 3 32.33 -27.91 -11.14
N MET A 4 33.41 -27.13 -11.31
CA MET A 4 34.54 -27.02 -10.38
C MET A 4 34.15 -26.41 -9.02
N GLU A 5 33.31 -25.39 -8.98
CA GLU A 5 32.81 -24.81 -7.73
C GLU A 5 31.98 -25.79 -6.92
N ARG A 6 31.16 -26.61 -7.58
CA ARG A 6 30.39 -27.68 -6.93
C ARG A 6 31.26 -28.76 -6.35
N LEU A 7 32.39 -29.07 -6.98
CA LEU A 7 33.34 -30.06 -6.48
C LEU A 7 33.99 -29.60 -5.16
N PHE A 8 34.29 -28.31 -5.03
CA PHE A 8 34.84 -27.73 -3.80
C PHE A 8 33.80 -27.49 -2.71
N GLN A 9 32.55 -27.33 -3.06
CA GLN A 9 31.45 -27.14 -2.09
C GLN A 9 31.11 -28.44 -1.34
N LYS A 10 31.21 -29.62 -2.00
CA LYS A 10 30.80 -30.89 -1.40
C LYS A 10 31.57 -31.29 -0.12
N PRO A 11 32.88 -31.17 -0.01
CA PRO A 11 33.57 -31.39 1.24
C PRO A 11 33.14 -30.47 2.38
N ILE A 12 32.84 -29.21 2.06
CA ILE A 12 32.34 -28.24 3.05
C ILE A 12 30.93 -28.64 3.52
N GLU A 13 30.03 -29.03 2.61
CA GLU A 13 28.72 -29.55 2.95
C GLU A 13 28.80 -30.77 3.88
N TRP A 14 29.71 -31.71 3.63
CA TRP A 14 29.90 -32.89 4.49
C TRP A 14 30.35 -32.50 5.91
N VAL A 15 31.32 -31.59 6.03
CA VAL A 15 31.77 -31.10 7.34
C VAL A 15 30.63 -30.41 8.10
N ILE A 16 29.82 -29.61 7.41
CA ILE A 16 28.68 -28.96 8.01
C ILE A 16 27.63 -29.99 8.43
N ALA A 17 27.32 -31.00 7.61
CA ALA A 17 26.38 -32.06 7.93
C ALA A 17 26.78 -32.84 9.18
N VAL A 18 28.03 -33.24 9.27
CA VAL A 18 28.57 -33.92 10.47
C VAL A 18 28.50 -33.04 11.72
N LYS A 19 28.75 -31.73 11.58
CA LYS A 19 28.58 -30.78 12.71
C LYS A 19 27.13 -30.64 13.13
N LEU A 20 26.21 -30.54 12.17
CA LEU A 20 24.78 -30.45 12.47
C LEU A 20 24.29 -31.71 13.23
N GLU A 21 24.63 -32.92 12.78
CA GLU A 21 24.23 -34.15 13.44
C GLU A 21 24.86 -34.33 14.85
N ARG A 22 25.97 -33.67 15.15
CA ARG A 22 26.57 -33.67 16.50
C ARG A 22 25.85 -32.76 17.48
N TYR A 23 25.25 -31.68 17.03
CA TYR A 23 24.63 -30.64 17.88
C TYR A 23 23.12 -30.65 17.89
N TYR A 24 22.47 -31.26 16.88
CA TYR A 24 21.05 -31.26 16.69
C TYR A 24 20.51 -32.65 16.39
N THR A 25 19.29 -32.92 16.85
CA THR A 25 18.57 -34.12 16.47
C THR A 25 18.13 -34.06 15.00
N LYS A 26 17.77 -35.19 14.39
CA LYS A 26 17.27 -35.24 13.02
C LYS A 26 15.99 -34.42 12.86
N GLU A 27 15.12 -34.42 13.87
CA GLU A 27 13.87 -33.63 13.88
C GLU A 27 14.15 -32.13 13.92
N GLU A 28 15.11 -31.69 14.73
CA GLU A 28 15.52 -30.28 14.75
C GLU A 28 16.15 -29.85 13.42
N ILE A 29 16.96 -30.69 12.79
CA ILE A 29 17.55 -30.42 11.47
C ILE A 29 16.45 -30.29 10.42
N LEU A 30 15.47 -31.21 10.40
CA LEU A 30 14.34 -31.13 9.48
C LEU A 30 13.50 -29.89 9.72
N THR A 31 13.25 -29.57 10.98
CA THR A 31 12.50 -28.35 11.36
C THR A 31 13.22 -27.10 10.87
N MET A 32 14.54 -26.98 11.07
CA MET A 32 15.33 -25.88 10.57
C MET A 32 15.29 -25.79 9.04
N TYR A 33 15.41 -26.93 8.35
CA TYR A 33 15.37 -27.00 6.90
C TYR A 33 14.01 -26.55 6.36
N LEU A 34 12.92 -27.12 6.84
CA LEU A 34 11.57 -26.82 6.38
C LEU A 34 11.14 -25.38 6.71
N ASN A 35 11.63 -24.82 7.81
CA ASN A 35 11.36 -23.41 8.15
C ASN A 35 12.17 -22.40 7.32
N LYS A 36 13.26 -22.83 6.68
CA LYS A 36 14.09 -21.97 5.82
C LYS A 36 13.85 -22.17 4.33
N PHE A 37 13.22 -23.29 3.95
CA PHE A 37 13.04 -23.63 2.54
C PHE A 37 12.07 -22.67 1.85
N ASP A 38 12.43 -22.19 0.66
CA ASP A 38 11.60 -21.33 -0.17
C ASP A 38 10.71 -22.19 -1.09
N PHE A 39 9.43 -22.28 -0.75
CA PHE A 39 8.40 -22.95 -1.54
C PHE A 39 7.88 -22.09 -2.68
N LEU A 40 8.53 -20.99 -3.02
CA LEU A 40 8.09 -19.98 -4.00
C LEU A 40 6.80 -19.23 -3.61
N ASN A 41 6.37 -18.31 -4.48
CA ASN A 41 5.16 -17.50 -4.26
C ASN A 41 5.14 -16.79 -2.90
N ASN A 42 6.31 -16.33 -2.42
CA ASN A 42 6.56 -15.75 -1.10
C ASN A 42 6.34 -16.71 0.08
N ALA A 43 6.20 -17.99 -0.17
CA ALA A 43 6.02 -19.02 0.86
C ALA A 43 7.37 -19.53 1.37
N VAL A 44 8.07 -18.73 2.20
CA VAL A 44 9.28 -19.15 2.89
C VAL A 44 8.91 -19.83 4.20
N GLY A 45 9.34 -21.07 4.36
CA GLY A 45 9.01 -21.95 5.48
C GLY A 45 7.70 -22.71 5.34
N ILE A 46 7.65 -23.88 5.99
CA ILE A 46 6.54 -24.84 5.87
C ILE A 46 5.20 -24.24 6.33
N LYS A 47 5.21 -23.40 7.37
CA LYS A 47 3.99 -22.77 7.88
C LYS A 47 3.39 -21.83 6.84
N THR A 48 4.22 -20.99 6.23
CA THR A 48 3.76 -20.08 5.17
C THR A 48 3.31 -20.87 3.94
N ALA A 49 4.01 -21.97 3.60
CA ALA A 49 3.65 -22.81 2.47
C ALA A 49 2.29 -23.53 2.67
N ALA A 50 2.04 -24.11 3.85
CA ALA A 50 0.76 -24.72 4.18
C ALA A 50 -0.39 -23.72 4.04
N ASN A 51 -0.21 -22.51 4.57
CA ASN A 51 -1.20 -21.46 4.48
C ASN A 51 -1.39 -20.98 3.02
N THR A 52 -0.29 -20.75 2.28
CA THR A 52 -0.32 -20.26 0.89
C THR A 52 -1.00 -21.25 -0.06
N TYR A 53 -0.69 -22.54 0.04
CA TYR A 53 -1.16 -23.53 -0.93
C TYR A 53 -2.47 -24.22 -0.51
N PHE A 54 -2.74 -24.33 0.81
CA PHE A 54 -3.87 -25.10 1.34
C PHE A 54 -4.74 -24.32 2.34
N GLY A 55 -4.33 -23.12 2.77
CA GLY A 55 -5.11 -22.29 3.69
C GLY A 55 -5.25 -22.87 5.09
N CYS A 56 -4.24 -23.63 5.57
CA CYS A 56 -4.24 -24.29 6.88
C CYS A 56 -2.89 -24.20 7.58
N ASP A 57 -2.86 -24.50 8.88
CA ASP A 57 -1.60 -24.69 9.60
C ASP A 57 -0.92 -26.03 9.22
N PRO A 58 0.41 -26.17 9.39
CA PRO A 58 1.12 -27.42 9.08
C PRO A 58 0.56 -28.68 9.74
N ASN A 59 0.02 -28.57 10.96
CA ASN A 59 -0.56 -29.70 11.68
C ASN A 59 -1.92 -30.16 11.11
N ASP A 60 -2.57 -29.31 10.32
CA ASP A 60 -3.87 -29.59 9.71
C ASP A 60 -3.74 -30.07 8.26
N LEU A 61 -2.49 -30.16 7.74
CA LEU A 61 -2.24 -30.70 6.40
C LEU A 61 -2.65 -32.16 6.30
N LYS A 62 -3.36 -32.49 5.24
CA LYS A 62 -3.60 -33.87 4.87
C LYS A 62 -2.33 -34.53 4.34
N ILE A 63 -2.27 -35.85 4.36
CA ILE A 63 -1.08 -36.63 3.92
C ILE A 63 -0.68 -36.27 2.50
N GLU A 64 -1.63 -36.20 1.57
CA GLU A 64 -1.38 -35.83 0.18
C GLU A 64 -0.93 -34.38 0.00
N GLU A 65 -1.39 -33.47 0.86
CA GLU A 65 -0.98 -32.05 0.85
C GLU A 65 0.44 -31.91 1.39
N ALA A 66 0.77 -32.57 2.48
CA ALA A 66 2.13 -32.62 3.02
C ALA A 66 3.10 -33.27 2.02
N ALA A 67 2.70 -34.39 1.38
CA ALA A 67 3.49 -35.05 0.35
C ALA A 67 3.78 -34.16 -0.86
N MET A 68 2.85 -33.28 -1.23
CA MET A 68 3.06 -32.29 -2.30
C MET A 68 4.13 -31.27 -1.89
N LEU A 69 4.05 -30.69 -0.70
CA LEU A 69 5.05 -29.73 -0.21
C LEU A 69 6.46 -30.38 -0.12
N VAL A 70 6.57 -31.59 0.42
CA VAL A 70 7.82 -32.35 0.41
C VAL A 70 8.31 -32.61 -1.02
N GLY A 71 7.41 -32.89 -1.94
CA GLY A 71 7.72 -33.05 -3.35
C GLY A 71 8.35 -31.82 -3.99
N MET A 72 7.92 -30.62 -3.61
CA MET A 72 8.49 -29.35 -4.07
C MET A 72 9.95 -29.16 -3.60
N CYS A 73 10.37 -29.75 -2.48
CA CYS A 73 11.74 -29.61 -1.96
C CYS A 73 12.81 -30.11 -2.95
N LYS A 74 12.47 -30.95 -3.92
CA LYS A 74 13.41 -31.39 -4.96
C LYS A 74 13.77 -30.27 -5.95
N ASN A 75 12.79 -29.52 -6.40
CA ASN A 75 12.93 -28.38 -7.31
C ASN A 75 11.63 -27.58 -7.30
N PRO A 76 11.51 -26.53 -6.49
CA PRO A 76 10.25 -25.82 -6.32
C PRO A 76 9.77 -25.15 -7.62
N SER A 77 10.67 -24.64 -8.45
CA SER A 77 10.29 -24.01 -9.71
C SER A 77 9.74 -25.03 -10.72
N TYR A 78 10.32 -26.21 -10.79
CA TYR A 78 9.90 -27.28 -11.71
C TYR A 78 8.62 -27.97 -11.26
N PHE A 79 8.41 -28.12 -9.94
CA PHE A 79 7.25 -28.74 -9.31
C PHE A 79 6.30 -27.71 -8.68
N ASN A 80 6.21 -26.51 -9.25
CA ASN A 80 5.27 -25.48 -8.79
C ASN A 80 3.82 -25.88 -9.06
N PRO A 81 2.98 -26.13 -8.04
CA PRO A 81 1.63 -26.66 -8.23
C PRO A 81 0.66 -25.65 -8.86
N VAL A 82 0.92 -24.34 -8.73
CA VAL A 82 0.13 -23.28 -9.34
C VAL A 82 0.35 -23.20 -10.85
N ARG A 83 1.59 -23.45 -11.31
CA ARG A 83 1.94 -23.38 -12.72
C ARG A 83 1.84 -24.73 -13.43
N TYR A 84 2.16 -25.81 -12.74
CA TYR A 84 2.33 -27.14 -13.30
C TYR A 84 1.66 -28.20 -12.43
N ASN A 85 0.34 -28.13 -12.30
CA ASN A 85 -0.46 -28.97 -11.41
C ASN A 85 -0.18 -30.48 -11.60
N GLU A 86 -0.27 -30.99 -12.85
CA GLU A 86 -0.05 -32.41 -13.15
C GLU A 86 1.39 -32.88 -12.84
N ARG A 87 2.37 -32.02 -13.09
CA ARG A 87 3.77 -32.33 -12.76
C ARG A 87 3.98 -32.40 -11.24
N SER A 88 3.39 -31.48 -10.50
CA SER A 88 3.41 -31.49 -9.03
C SER A 88 2.66 -32.68 -8.47
N ARG A 89 1.51 -33.08 -9.06
CA ARG A 89 0.78 -34.29 -8.71
C ARG A 89 1.64 -35.55 -8.93
N GLY A 90 2.30 -35.66 -10.06
CA GLY A 90 3.24 -36.77 -10.31
C GLY A 90 4.35 -36.84 -9.27
N ARG A 91 4.92 -35.69 -8.87
CA ARG A 91 5.96 -35.64 -7.85
C ARG A 91 5.43 -35.96 -6.44
N ARG A 92 4.21 -35.51 -6.09
CA ARG A 92 3.49 -35.92 -4.88
C ARG A 92 3.35 -37.44 -4.80
N ASN A 93 2.95 -38.08 -5.89
CA ASN A 93 2.76 -39.52 -5.96
C ASN A 93 4.07 -40.28 -5.73
N VAL A 94 5.20 -39.76 -6.18
CA VAL A 94 6.52 -40.32 -5.86
C VAL A 94 6.80 -40.25 -4.36
N VAL A 95 6.43 -39.16 -3.66
CA VAL A 95 6.59 -39.03 -2.22
C VAL A 95 5.70 -40.05 -1.49
N LEU A 96 4.45 -40.17 -1.89
CA LEU A 96 3.50 -41.18 -1.33
C LEU A 96 4.04 -42.61 -1.48
N ASP A 97 4.61 -42.96 -2.64
CA ASP A 97 5.25 -44.26 -2.84
C ASP A 97 6.45 -44.49 -1.93
N GLN A 98 7.26 -43.44 -1.67
CA GLN A 98 8.34 -43.55 -0.68
C GLN A 98 7.81 -43.73 0.75
N MET A 99 6.73 -43.04 1.13
CA MET A 99 6.06 -43.23 2.43
C MET A 99 5.56 -44.68 2.58
N ARG A 100 4.96 -45.26 1.53
CA ARG A 100 4.56 -46.66 1.48
C ARG A 100 5.75 -47.59 1.68
N LYS A 101 6.83 -47.38 0.92
CA LYS A 101 8.07 -48.18 1.03
C LYS A 101 8.70 -48.11 2.42
N ALA A 102 8.57 -46.98 3.09
CA ALA A 102 9.07 -46.77 4.45
C ALA A 102 8.10 -47.26 5.54
N GLY A 103 6.91 -47.81 5.18
CA GLY A 103 5.95 -48.36 6.10
C GLY A 103 5.08 -47.33 6.85
N TYR A 104 5.06 -46.07 6.40
CA TYR A 104 4.22 -45.02 7.01
C TYR A 104 2.77 -45.05 6.56
N ILE A 105 2.48 -45.61 5.40
CA ILE A 105 1.12 -45.82 4.84
C ILE A 105 1.04 -47.20 4.19
N THR A 106 -0.17 -47.77 4.14
CA THR A 106 -0.41 -49.06 3.49
C THR A 106 -0.45 -48.93 1.96
N ALA A 107 -0.47 -50.03 1.24
CA ALA A 107 -0.59 -50.02 -0.23
C ALA A 107 -1.95 -49.46 -0.66
N GLU A 108 -3.04 -49.85 0.00
CA GLU A 108 -4.39 -49.37 -0.30
C GLU A 108 -4.53 -47.86 -0.02
N GLU A 109 -3.96 -47.37 1.06
CA GLU A 109 -3.91 -45.92 1.36
C GLU A 109 -3.13 -45.15 0.30
N CYS A 110 -1.95 -45.68 -0.11
CA CYS A 110 -1.13 -45.07 -1.13
C CYS A 110 -1.89 -44.93 -2.45
N ASP A 111 -2.53 -46.02 -2.93
CA ASP A 111 -3.31 -46.03 -4.17
C ASP A 111 -4.49 -45.05 -4.10
N SER A 112 -5.19 -45.02 -2.98
CA SER A 112 -6.28 -44.07 -2.75
C SER A 112 -5.84 -42.62 -2.79
N LEU A 113 -4.72 -42.30 -2.11
CA LEU A 113 -4.17 -40.93 -2.06
C LEU A 113 -3.59 -40.49 -3.42
N GLN A 114 -2.98 -41.39 -4.16
CA GLN A 114 -2.47 -41.12 -5.51
C GLN A 114 -3.56 -40.83 -6.52
N ALA A 115 -4.73 -41.47 -6.36
CA ALA A 115 -5.89 -41.23 -7.20
C ALA A 115 -6.49 -39.82 -7.05
N LEU A 116 -6.33 -39.20 -5.86
CA LEU A 116 -6.88 -37.88 -5.58
C LEU A 116 -6.32 -36.80 -6.52
N PRO A 117 -7.16 -35.89 -7.03
CA PRO A 117 -6.68 -34.70 -7.74
C PRO A 117 -5.87 -33.81 -6.80
N LEU A 118 -4.96 -33.01 -7.37
CA LEU A 118 -4.27 -31.96 -6.60
C LEU A 118 -5.13 -30.70 -6.59
N VAL A 119 -5.85 -30.50 -5.50
CA VAL A 119 -6.70 -29.33 -5.27
C VAL A 119 -5.97 -28.34 -4.38
N LEU A 120 -5.83 -27.11 -4.84
CA LEU A 120 -5.21 -26.03 -4.09
C LEU A 120 -6.27 -25.06 -3.58
N LYS A 121 -6.11 -24.60 -2.34
CA LYS A 121 -6.75 -23.38 -1.82
C LYS A 121 -5.73 -22.25 -1.85
N TYR A 122 -5.20 -22.00 -3.05
CA TYR A 122 -4.10 -21.10 -3.24
C TYR A 122 -4.48 -19.65 -2.89
N THR A 123 -3.84 -19.13 -1.85
CA THR A 123 -3.91 -17.71 -1.50
C THR A 123 -2.49 -17.16 -1.55
N ARG A 124 -2.23 -16.27 -2.49
CA ARG A 124 -0.91 -15.65 -2.59
C ARG A 124 -0.70 -14.75 -1.38
N VAL A 125 0.20 -15.14 -0.50
CA VAL A 125 0.64 -14.28 0.60
C VAL A 125 1.58 -13.22 0.02
N ASP A 126 1.04 -12.08 -0.30
CA ASP A 126 1.84 -10.93 -0.67
C ASP A 126 1.50 -9.71 0.21
N HIS A 127 2.27 -8.64 0.07
CA HIS A 127 2.04 -7.40 0.80
C HIS A 127 0.75 -6.66 0.39
N ASN A 128 0.06 -7.13 -0.65
CA ASN A 128 -1.18 -6.54 -1.16
C ASN A 128 -2.44 -7.14 -0.54
N GLU A 129 -2.33 -8.25 0.19
CA GLU A 129 -3.46 -8.95 0.80
C GLU A 129 -3.39 -8.94 2.32
N GLY A 130 -4.54 -9.12 2.97
CA GLY A 130 -4.71 -9.10 4.41
C GLY A 130 -4.91 -7.69 4.98
N MET A 131 -5.01 -7.61 6.28
CA MET A 131 -5.34 -6.39 7.03
C MET A 131 -4.24 -5.33 6.95
N ALA A 132 -4.61 -4.06 6.95
CA ALA A 132 -3.74 -2.88 6.99
C ALA A 132 -2.67 -2.85 5.88
N THR A 133 -3.03 -3.23 4.65
CA THR A 133 -2.10 -3.35 3.51
C THR A 133 -1.33 -2.07 3.22
N TYR A 134 -1.98 -0.91 3.25
CA TYR A 134 -1.34 0.40 3.05
C TYR A 134 -0.34 0.72 4.17
N PHE A 135 -0.71 0.43 5.41
CA PHE A 135 0.19 0.65 6.55
C PHE A 135 1.40 -0.29 6.49
N ARG A 136 1.21 -1.56 6.15
CA ARG A 136 2.31 -2.51 5.96
C ARG A 136 3.25 -2.08 4.83
N GLU A 137 2.72 -1.57 3.72
CA GLU A 137 3.52 -1.06 2.62
C GLU A 137 4.30 0.20 3.02
N TYR A 138 3.68 1.11 3.78
CA TYR A 138 4.37 2.25 4.38
C TYR A 138 5.54 1.80 5.27
N LEU A 139 5.30 0.86 6.19
CA LEU A 139 6.35 0.30 7.06
C LEU A 139 7.46 -0.37 6.25
N ARG A 140 7.10 -1.13 5.21
CA ARG A 140 8.07 -1.75 4.30
C ARG A 140 8.99 -0.71 3.68
N GLY A 141 8.42 0.38 3.21
CA GLY A 141 9.16 1.51 2.65
C GLY A 141 10.12 2.15 3.65
N VAL A 142 9.64 2.39 4.87
CA VAL A 142 10.43 2.99 5.95
C VAL A 142 11.57 2.06 6.38
N LEU A 143 11.28 0.79 6.66
CA LEU A 143 12.27 -0.16 7.19
C LEU A 143 13.35 -0.53 6.16
N ASN A 144 13.02 -0.58 4.87
CA ASN A 144 13.96 -0.87 3.78
C ASN A 144 14.56 0.38 3.12
N ALA A 145 14.34 1.58 3.67
CA ALA A 145 14.90 2.80 3.12
C ALA A 145 16.45 2.69 3.08
N LYS A 146 17.03 3.19 1.99
CA LYS A 146 18.49 3.29 1.85
C LYS A 146 18.98 4.64 2.34
N LYS A 147 20.27 4.73 2.66
CA LYS A 147 20.90 6.01 2.98
C LYS A 147 20.74 6.96 1.79
N PRO A 148 20.16 8.15 1.99
CA PRO A 148 19.96 9.10 0.91
C PRO A 148 21.30 9.57 0.31
N VAL A 149 21.41 9.51 -1.01
CA VAL A 149 22.56 10.01 -1.75
C VAL A 149 22.08 11.08 -2.70
N LYS A 150 22.65 12.28 -2.63
CA LYS A 150 22.21 13.45 -3.39
C LYS A 150 22.10 13.20 -4.91
N GLY A 151 22.99 12.38 -5.47
CA GLY A 151 23.01 12.02 -6.89
C GLY A 151 21.81 11.20 -7.36
N ASP A 152 21.09 10.53 -6.45
CA ASP A 152 19.91 9.71 -6.77
C ASP A 152 18.63 10.56 -6.91
N TYR A 153 18.70 11.85 -6.54
CA TYR A 153 17.57 12.77 -6.55
C TYR A 153 17.73 13.80 -7.68
N ARG A 154 16.66 13.98 -8.46
CA ARG A 154 16.60 15.03 -9.47
C ARG A 154 16.45 16.42 -8.82
N GLY A 155 16.79 17.50 -9.55
CA GLY A 155 16.75 18.86 -9.00
C GLY A 155 15.44 19.23 -8.30
N TRP A 156 14.30 18.84 -8.86
CA TRP A 156 12.96 19.05 -8.24
C TRP A 156 12.67 18.16 -7.01
N GLN A 157 13.52 17.15 -6.73
CA GLN A 157 13.41 16.26 -5.58
C GLN A 157 14.33 16.65 -4.42
N MET A 158 15.02 17.79 -4.50
CA MET A 158 15.99 18.19 -3.47
C MET A 158 15.36 18.33 -2.10
N GLN A 159 14.12 18.82 -2.00
CA GLN A 159 13.39 18.89 -0.74
C GLN A 159 13.17 17.48 -0.14
N LYS A 160 12.81 16.53 -1.01
CA LYS A 160 12.68 15.12 -0.57
C LYS A 160 14.01 14.54 -0.09
N PHE A 161 15.13 14.87 -0.75
CA PHE A 161 16.46 14.47 -0.29
C PHE A 161 16.75 14.98 1.13
N TYR A 162 16.45 16.24 1.44
CA TYR A 162 16.64 16.79 2.78
C TYR A 162 15.75 16.09 3.82
N GLU A 163 14.50 15.84 3.51
CA GLU A 163 13.56 15.14 4.41
C GLU A 163 14.01 13.70 4.65
N ASP A 164 14.35 12.95 3.60
CA ASP A 164 14.85 11.58 3.71
C ASP A 164 16.18 11.54 4.49
N SER A 165 17.03 12.58 4.37
CA SER A 165 18.26 12.71 5.15
C SER A 165 18.00 12.95 6.63
N LEU A 166 17.05 13.82 6.95
CA LEU A 166 16.62 14.06 8.33
C LEU A 166 15.98 12.81 8.94
N ASP A 167 15.15 12.09 8.17
CA ASP A 167 14.56 10.82 8.60
C ASP A 167 15.65 9.77 8.81
N TRP A 168 16.65 9.73 7.94
CA TRP A 168 17.78 8.81 8.11
C TRP A 168 18.54 9.08 9.41
N GLU A 169 18.76 10.32 9.79
CA GLU A 169 19.50 10.69 10.98
C GLU A 169 18.68 10.56 12.27
N ASN A 170 17.40 10.97 12.22
CA ASN A 170 16.59 11.14 13.43
C ASN A 170 15.53 10.05 13.65
N ASN A 171 15.15 9.30 12.63
CA ASN A 171 14.18 8.21 12.75
C ASN A 171 14.89 6.85 12.80
N PRO A 172 14.91 6.17 13.95
CA PRO A 172 15.60 4.89 14.08
C PRO A 172 14.99 3.78 13.21
N LEU A 173 13.74 3.91 12.79
CA LEU A 173 13.06 2.94 11.93
C LEU A 173 13.37 3.17 10.44
N PHE A 174 13.72 4.40 10.05
CA PHE A 174 14.01 4.72 8.65
C PHE A 174 15.33 4.07 8.24
N GLY A 175 15.25 3.09 7.34
CA GLY A 175 16.40 2.27 6.93
C GLY A 175 16.86 1.26 7.99
N TRP A 176 15.96 0.80 8.86
CA TRP A 176 16.33 -0.14 9.94
C TRP A 176 17.03 -1.40 9.41
N CYS A 177 16.52 -2.00 8.34
CA CYS A 177 17.14 -3.19 7.71
C CYS A 177 18.54 -2.92 7.17
N GLU A 178 18.82 -1.67 6.75
CA GLU A 178 20.12 -1.26 6.24
C GLU A 178 21.09 -0.88 7.34
N LYS A 179 20.61 -0.24 8.41
CA LYS A 179 21.42 0.22 9.55
C LYS A 179 21.84 -0.92 10.47
N ASN A 180 21.08 -2.00 10.52
CA ASN A 180 21.32 -3.11 11.44
C ASN A 180 21.87 -4.33 10.69
N THR A 181 22.74 -5.06 11.35
CA THR A 181 23.35 -6.30 10.84
C THR A 181 23.12 -7.46 11.78
N LYS A 182 23.00 -8.64 11.24
CA LYS A 182 22.94 -9.90 12.00
C LYS A 182 24.33 -10.25 12.56
N LYS A 183 24.39 -11.25 13.42
CA LYS A 183 25.66 -11.73 14.02
C LYS A 183 26.68 -12.19 12.99
N ASP A 184 26.23 -12.62 11.81
CA ASP A 184 27.07 -13.04 10.70
C ASP A 184 27.52 -11.87 9.79
N GLY A 185 27.18 -10.63 10.14
CA GLY A 185 27.49 -9.42 9.37
C GLY A 185 26.54 -9.13 8.21
N SER A 186 25.60 -10.03 7.90
CA SER A 186 24.59 -9.80 6.85
C SER A 186 23.51 -8.82 7.29
N LYS A 187 22.88 -8.12 6.32
CA LYS A 187 21.74 -7.22 6.57
C LYS A 187 20.48 -8.01 6.86
N TYR A 188 19.56 -7.39 7.61
CA TYR A 188 18.25 -7.98 7.82
C TYR A 188 17.40 -7.93 6.56
N ASN A 189 16.67 -9.01 6.32
CA ASN A 189 15.66 -9.10 5.29
C ASN A 189 14.26 -9.15 5.93
N LEU A 190 13.43 -8.17 5.62
CA LEU A 190 12.10 -8.02 6.21
C LEU A 190 11.19 -9.25 6.01
N TYR A 191 11.39 -10.02 4.94
CA TYR A 191 10.53 -11.15 4.57
C TYR A 191 11.05 -12.51 5.03
N THR A 192 12.37 -12.65 5.19
CA THR A 192 12.98 -13.99 5.38
C THR A 192 13.57 -14.20 6.77
N ASP A 193 13.79 -13.14 7.54
CA ASP A 193 14.47 -13.25 8.84
C ASP A 193 13.53 -13.37 10.05
N GLY A 194 12.21 -13.51 9.82
CA GLY A 194 11.24 -13.77 10.88
C GLY A 194 11.09 -12.62 11.87
N LEU A 195 11.27 -11.38 11.42
CA LEU A 195 11.15 -10.19 12.27
C LEU A 195 9.74 -10.04 12.83
N LYS A 196 9.64 -9.76 14.12
CA LYS A 196 8.38 -9.44 14.80
C LYS A 196 8.25 -7.92 14.91
N ILE A 197 7.28 -7.34 14.21
CA ILE A 197 7.03 -5.91 14.21
C ILE A 197 5.78 -5.62 15.04
N TYR A 198 5.98 -5.01 16.20
CA TYR A 198 4.88 -4.58 17.07
C TYR A 198 4.42 -3.18 16.66
N THR A 199 3.11 -3.02 16.46
CA THR A 199 2.49 -1.77 16.04
C THR A 199 1.42 -1.34 17.02
N THR A 200 0.92 -0.11 16.88
CA THR A 200 -0.18 0.42 17.68
C THR A 200 -1.56 0.15 17.05
N ILE A 201 -1.60 -0.47 15.87
CA ILE A 201 -2.84 -0.83 15.18
C ILE A 201 -3.63 -1.83 16.03
N ASP A 202 -4.91 -1.54 16.24
CA ASP A 202 -5.88 -2.45 16.83
C ASP A 202 -6.58 -3.21 15.68
N SER A 203 -6.47 -4.54 15.67
CA SER A 203 -6.96 -5.36 14.57
C SER A 203 -8.47 -5.24 14.34
N ARG A 204 -9.27 -5.09 15.41
CA ARG A 204 -10.72 -4.92 15.29
C ARG A 204 -11.09 -3.55 14.75
N MET A 205 -10.43 -2.49 15.24
CA MET A 205 -10.64 -1.14 14.72
C MET A 205 -10.19 -1.03 13.26
N GLN A 206 -9.10 -1.70 12.89
CA GLN A 206 -8.64 -1.76 11.51
C GLN A 206 -9.65 -2.44 10.60
N GLN A 207 -10.18 -3.59 11.02
CA GLN A 207 -11.19 -4.31 10.27
C GLN A 207 -12.44 -3.45 10.06
N TYR A 208 -12.98 -2.84 11.12
CA TYR A 208 -14.14 -1.94 11.02
C TYR A 208 -13.87 -0.74 10.11
N ALA A 209 -12.66 -0.20 10.13
CA ALA A 209 -12.30 0.91 9.27
C ALA A 209 -12.25 0.50 7.78
N GLU A 210 -11.69 -0.67 7.47
CA GLU A 210 -11.65 -1.21 6.12
C GLU A 210 -13.06 -1.51 5.60
N GLU A 211 -13.88 -2.19 6.39
CA GLU A 211 -15.28 -2.50 6.06
C GLU A 211 -16.11 -1.22 5.84
N ALA A 212 -16.00 -0.24 6.73
CA ALA A 212 -16.73 1.02 6.62
C ALA A 212 -16.32 1.83 5.37
N VAL A 213 -15.01 1.85 5.03
CA VAL A 213 -14.52 2.53 3.83
C VAL A 213 -15.03 1.81 2.58
N GLU A 214 -15.01 0.48 2.56
CA GLU A 214 -15.49 -0.30 1.42
C GLU A 214 -17.01 -0.10 1.21
N GLU A 215 -17.81 -0.29 2.25
CA GLU A 215 -19.26 -0.15 2.21
C GLU A 215 -19.68 1.24 1.74
N HIS A 216 -19.14 2.28 2.38
CA HIS A 216 -19.48 3.66 2.05
C HIS A 216 -19.04 4.06 0.64
N LEU A 217 -17.82 3.69 0.24
CA LEU A 217 -17.34 4.03 -1.10
C LEU A 217 -18.10 3.28 -2.19
N LYS A 218 -18.51 2.03 -1.95
CA LYS A 218 -19.35 1.26 -2.88
C LYS A 218 -20.67 1.95 -3.14
N GLU A 219 -21.34 2.40 -2.08
CA GLU A 219 -22.59 3.14 -2.18
C GLU A 219 -22.42 4.48 -2.91
N LEU A 220 -21.46 5.29 -2.44
CA LEU A 220 -21.17 6.60 -2.99
C LEU A 220 -20.72 6.53 -4.46
N GLN A 221 -19.99 5.48 -4.84
CA GLN A 221 -19.62 5.23 -6.23
C GLN A 221 -20.84 5.00 -7.12
N GLY A 222 -21.86 4.33 -6.61
CA GLY A 222 -23.13 4.14 -7.32
C GLY A 222 -23.81 5.47 -7.63
N TYR A 223 -23.88 6.37 -6.66
CA TYR A 223 -24.40 7.74 -6.86
C TYR A 223 -23.53 8.53 -7.85
N PHE A 224 -22.21 8.44 -7.71
CA PHE A 224 -21.28 9.12 -8.60
C PHE A 224 -21.44 8.69 -10.06
N PHE A 225 -21.54 7.41 -10.32
CA PHE A 225 -21.74 6.89 -11.66
C PHE A 225 -23.07 7.36 -12.27
N LYS A 226 -24.16 7.41 -11.47
CA LYS A 226 -25.45 7.92 -11.92
C LYS A 226 -25.36 9.42 -12.27
N GLU A 227 -24.74 10.23 -11.42
CA GLU A 227 -24.58 11.67 -11.62
C GLU A 227 -23.70 12.00 -12.84
N LYS A 228 -22.64 11.21 -13.07
CA LYS A 228 -21.69 11.45 -14.17
C LYS A 228 -22.08 10.80 -15.49
N LYS A 229 -23.14 10.00 -15.52
CA LYS A 229 -23.64 9.33 -16.73
C LYS A 229 -23.92 10.36 -17.84
N GLY A 230 -23.37 10.11 -19.03
CA GLY A 230 -23.58 10.98 -20.20
C GLY A 230 -22.76 12.29 -20.23
N ARG A 231 -21.97 12.58 -19.19
CA ARG A 231 -21.07 13.76 -19.21
C ARG A 231 -19.78 13.42 -19.99
N LYS A 232 -19.53 14.18 -21.07
CA LYS A 232 -18.40 13.93 -21.99
C LYS A 232 -17.03 13.96 -21.32
N LYS A 233 -16.82 14.77 -20.28
CA LYS A 233 -15.55 14.93 -19.58
C LYS A 233 -15.49 14.19 -18.24
N ALA A 234 -16.48 13.30 -17.96
CA ALA A 234 -16.43 12.52 -16.72
C ALA A 234 -15.11 11.71 -16.61
N PRO A 235 -14.57 11.56 -15.39
CA PRO A 235 -15.05 12.06 -14.09
C PRO A 235 -14.69 13.52 -13.79
N TYR A 236 -14.03 14.19 -14.70
CA TYR A 236 -13.46 15.52 -14.49
C TYR A 236 -14.51 16.62 -14.46
N SER A 237 -14.11 17.77 -13.91
CA SER A 237 -14.94 18.99 -13.90
C SER A 237 -15.19 19.52 -15.32
N ASN A 238 -16.36 20.07 -15.56
CA ASN A 238 -16.65 20.76 -16.83
C ASN A 238 -15.76 22.00 -17.08
N ARG A 239 -15.08 22.49 -16.03
CA ARG A 239 -14.22 23.68 -16.12
C ARG A 239 -12.86 23.42 -16.79
N ILE A 240 -12.43 22.15 -16.85
CA ILE A 240 -11.17 21.80 -17.52
C ILE A 240 -11.39 21.59 -19.02
N THR A 241 -10.36 21.85 -19.82
CA THR A 241 -10.41 21.66 -21.27
C THR A 241 -10.21 20.19 -21.63
N GLN A 242 -10.49 19.80 -22.87
CA GLN A 242 -10.24 18.44 -23.34
C GLN A 242 -8.72 18.15 -23.37
N GLU A 243 -7.93 19.14 -23.78
CA GLU A 243 -6.46 19.03 -23.81
C GLU A 243 -5.89 18.72 -22.43
N GLN A 244 -6.42 19.36 -21.38
CA GLN A 244 -6.02 19.08 -20.00
C GLN A 244 -6.39 17.64 -19.56
N VAL A 245 -7.55 17.13 -20.01
CA VAL A 245 -7.92 15.73 -19.77
C VAL A 245 -6.94 14.79 -20.46
N ASP A 246 -6.60 15.06 -21.71
CA ASP A 246 -5.70 14.23 -22.51
C ASP A 246 -4.27 14.26 -21.95
N GLU A 247 -3.82 15.41 -21.44
CA GLU A 247 -2.55 15.53 -20.70
C GLU A 247 -2.53 14.66 -19.44
N ILE A 248 -3.62 14.66 -18.65
CA ILE A 248 -3.76 13.84 -17.43
C ILE A 248 -3.68 12.36 -17.80
N LEU A 249 -4.37 11.92 -18.84
CA LEU A 249 -4.38 10.55 -19.30
C LEU A 249 -2.99 10.13 -19.81
N THR A 250 -2.36 10.95 -20.64
CA THR A 250 -1.02 10.74 -21.17
C THR A 250 0.02 10.64 -20.04
N ARG A 251 -0.05 11.52 -19.04
CA ARG A 251 0.81 11.47 -17.86
C ARG A 251 0.62 10.15 -17.09
N THR A 252 -0.63 9.72 -16.91
CA THR A 252 -0.95 8.46 -16.23
C THR A 252 -0.43 7.26 -17.02
N MET A 253 -0.58 7.26 -18.33
CA MET A 253 -0.01 6.25 -19.23
C MET A 253 1.52 6.14 -19.05
N LYS A 254 2.23 7.27 -19.09
CA LYS A 254 3.69 7.32 -18.92
C LYS A 254 4.16 6.88 -17.52
N GLN A 255 3.32 6.94 -16.51
CA GLN A 255 3.59 6.47 -15.15
C GLN A 255 3.29 4.98 -14.95
N SER A 256 2.63 4.31 -15.89
CA SER A 256 2.26 2.90 -15.80
C SER A 256 3.48 1.96 -15.94
N ASP A 257 3.38 0.78 -15.34
CA ASP A 257 4.41 -0.25 -15.47
C ASP A 257 4.55 -0.73 -16.92
N ARG A 258 3.43 -0.87 -17.64
CA ARG A 258 3.42 -1.22 -19.06
C ARG A 258 4.30 -0.25 -19.87
N TYR A 259 4.12 1.05 -19.70
CA TYR A 259 4.93 2.05 -20.39
C TYR A 259 6.41 1.91 -20.05
N ARG A 260 6.75 1.75 -18.77
CA ARG A 260 8.14 1.59 -18.32
C ARG A 260 8.80 0.34 -18.88
N ILE A 261 8.08 -0.78 -18.89
CA ILE A 261 8.56 -2.06 -19.45
C ILE A 261 8.81 -1.91 -20.95
N MET A 262 7.86 -1.36 -21.69
CA MET A 262 7.99 -1.16 -23.14
C MET A 262 9.14 -0.22 -23.50
N LYS A 263 9.30 0.89 -22.76
CA LYS A 263 10.44 1.82 -22.94
C LYS A 263 11.77 1.15 -22.65
N LYS A 264 11.86 0.36 -21.58
CA LYS A 264 13.07 -0.42 -21.25
C LYS A 264 13.41 -1.46 -22.33
N ALA A 265 12.39 -2.02 -22.98
CA ALA A 265 12.55 -2.94 -24.11
C ALA A 265 12.87 -2.24 -25.45
N GLY A 266 13.03 -0.89 -25.47
CA GLY A 266 13.39 -0.13 -26.66
C GLY A 266 12.24 0.22 -27.60
N ALA A 267 10.97 0.07 -27.15
CA ALA A 267 9.82 0.39 -27.99
C ALA A 267 9.74 1.90 -28.33
N SER A 268 9.41 2.22 -29.56
CA SER A 268 9.16 3.60 -30.00
C SER A 268 7.85 4.14 -29.44
N ASP A 269 7.70 5.48 -29.42
CA ASP A 269 6.48 6.12 -28.93
C ASP A 269 5.23 5.67 -29.75
N ALA A 270 5.36 5.53 -31.05
CA ALA A 270 4.28 5.02 -31.91
C ALA A 270 3.90 3.56 -31.60
N GLN A 271 4.85 2.69 -31.28
CA GLN A 271 4.58 1.32 -30.85
C GLN A 271 3.87 1.28 -29.50
N ILE A 272 4.27 2.12 -28.55
CA ILE A 272 3.64 2.24 -27.26
C ILE A 272 2.21 2.76 -27.39
N GLU A 273 1.99 3.82 -28.16
CA GLU A 273 0.66 4.37 -28.41
C GLU A 273 -0.27 3.33 -29.05
N LYS A 274 0.21 2.61 -30.05
CA LYS A 274 -0.54 1.49 -30.65
C LYS A 274 -0.91 0.44 -29.61
N ALA A 275 0.03 0.00 -28.78
CA ALA A 275 -0.21 -1.00 -27.73
C ALA A 275 -1.23 -0.53 -26.69
N PHE A 276 -1.24 0.77 -26.33
CA PHE A 276 -2.23 1.33 -25.40
C PHE A 276 -3.62 1.51 -26.02
N ASN A 277 -3.74 1.52 -27.33
CA ASN A 277 -5.02 1.65 -28.05
C ASN A 277 -5.47 0.32 -28.71
N THR A 278 -4.77 -0.80 -28.45
CA THR A 278 -5.18 -2.13 -28.94
C THR A 278 -5.94 -2.84 -27.82
N PRO A 279 -7.18 -3.33 -28.09
CA PRO A 279 -7.95 -4.12 -27.12
C PRO A 279 -7.21 -5.40 -26.71
N GLU A 280 -7.26 -5.74 -25.44
CA GLU A 280 -6.73 -6.99 -24.88
C GLU A 280 -7.62 -7.49 -23.74
N GLU A 281 -7.54 -8.77 -23.44
CA GLU A 281 -8.20 -9.38 -22.28
C GLU A 281 -7.51 -8.90 -21.00
N MET A 282 -8.29 -8.43 -20.04
CA MET A 282 -7.80 -8.00 -18.73
C MET A 282 -8.86 -8.17 -17.65
N SER A 283 -8.41 -8.40 -16.43
CA SER A 283 -9.25 -8.38 -15.25
C SER A 283 -9.21 -7.00 -14.59
N VAL A 284 -10.38 -6.43 -14.31
CA VAL A 284 -10.53 -5.11 -13.71
C VAL A 284 -11.28 -5.18 -12.39
N PHE A 285 -10.94 -4.27 -11.48
CA PHE A 285 -11.62 -4.12 -10.21
C PHE A 285 -13.07 -3.66 -10.41
N THR A 286 -13.99 -4.29 -9.72
CA THR A 286 -15.34 -3.77 -9.45
C THR A 286 -15.66 -3.92 -7.96
N TRP A 287 -16.64 -3.16 -7.48
CA TRP A 287 -17.12 -3.30 -6.09
C TRP A 287 -17.79 -4.64 -5.78
N ASN A 288 -17.96 -5.52 -6.77
CA ASN A 288 -18.50 -6.87 -6.61
C ASN A 288 -17.46 -7.96 -6.92
N GLY A 289 -16.17 -7.60 -6.88
CA GLY A 289 -15.06 -8.49 -7.22
C GLY A 289 -14.43 -8.15 -8.57
N GLU A 290 -13.52 -8.99 -9.01
CA GLU A 290 -12.85 -8.85 -10.31
C GLU A 290 -13.79 -9.18 -11.45
N LYS A 291 -13.63 -8.48 -12.56
CA LYS A 291 -14.37 -8.72 -13.78
C LYS A 291 -13.42 -8.84 -14.96
N ASP A 292 -13.47 -9.98 -15.66
CA ASP A 292 -12.77 -10.15 -16.92
C ASP A 292 -13.50 -9.40 -18.03
N THR A 293 -12.73 -8.69 -18.82
CA THR A 293 -13.26 -7.84 -19.90
C THR A 293 -12.22 -7.62 -20.99
N ILE A 294 -12.68 -7.22 -22.16
CA ILE A 294 -11.82 -6.82 -23.26
C ILE A 294 -11.91 -5.29 -23.38
N MET A 295 -10.79 -4.62 -23.18
CA MET A 295 -10.70 -3.16 -23.37
C MET A 295 -9.26 -2.75 -23.71
N THR A 296 -9.09 -1.51 -24.18
CA THR A 296 -7.74 -0.99 -24.38
C THR A 296 -7.09 -0.63 -23.05
N PRO A 297 -5.75 -0.73 -22.92
CA PRO A 297 -5.05 -0.21 -21.74
C PRO A 297 -5.35 1.26 -21.45
N MET A 298 -5.60 2.08 -22.47
CA MET A 298 -6.01 3.48 -22.28
C MET A 298 -7.41 3.57 -21.69
N ASP A 299 -8.34 2.71 -22.11
CA ASP A 299 -9.70 2.68 -21.52
C ASP A 299 -9.68 2.18 -20.08
N SER A 300 -8.79 1.25 -19.74
CA SER A 300 -8.60 0.84 -18.35
C SER A 300 -8.11 2.01 -17.48
N ILE A 301 -7.20 2.85 -17.98
CA ILE A 301 -6.78 4.08 -17.29
C ILE A 301 -7.99 5.01 -17.07
N ARG A 302 -8.81 5.24 -18.09
CA ARG A 302 -10.04 6.04 -17.97
C ARG A 302 -11.00 5.44 -16.96
N TYR A 303 -11.21 4.14 -17.00
CA TYR A 303 -12.04 3.39 -16.07
C TYR A 303 -11.61 3.61 -14.61
N TYR A 304 -10.32 3.41 -14.30
CA TYR A 304 -9.81 3.61 -12.95
C TYR A 304 -9.83 5.06 -12.45
N LYS A 305 -9.86 6.06 -13.35
CA LYS A 305 -10.04 7.47 -12.98
C LYS A 305 -11.44 7.79 -12.45
N HIS A 306 -12.44 6.97 -12.73
CA HIS A 306 -13.81 7.14 -12.22
C HIS A 306 -13.99 6.66 -10.78
N PHE A 307 -13.07 5.88 -10.24
CA PHE A 307 -13.19 5.38 -8.88
C PHE A 307 -12.88 6.44 -7.84
N LEU A 308 -13.79 6.60 -6.88
CA LEU A 308 -13.61 7.45 -5.73
C LEU A 308 -12.48 6.91 -4.84
N ARG A 309 -11.79 7.80 -4.17
CA ARG A 309 -10.67 7.51 -3.29
C ARG A 309 -10.95 8.10 -1.92
N ALA A 310 -10.59 7.37 -0.87
CA ALA A 310 -10.63 7.84 0.49
C ALA A 310 -9.36 7.44 1.22
N GLY A 311 -8.94 8.24 2.18
CA GLY A 311 -8.00 7.87 3.22
C GLY A 311 -8.70 8.01 4.56
N PHE A 312 -8.46 7.06 5.46
CA PHE A 312 -9.01 7.08 6.80
C PHE A 312 -7.93 6.73 7.81
N MET A 313 -7.89 7.44 8.93
CA MET A 313 -6.99 7.16 10.03
C MET A 313 -7.72 7.40 11.34
N SER A 314 -7.61 6.45 12.27
CA SER A 314 -8.05 6.60 13.66
C SER A 314 -6.85 6.66 14.58
N MET A 315 -6.84 7.61 15.48
CA MET A 315 -5.71 7.86 16.38
C MET A 315 -6.22 8.11 17.81
N ASN A 316 -5.50 7.58 18.78
CA ASN A 316 -5.74 7.93 20.19
C ASN A 316 -5.25 9.36 20.46
N PRO A 317 -6.14 10.30 20.87
CA PRO A 317 -5.77 11.70 21.05
C PRO A 317 -4.82 11.95 22.23
N HIS A 318 -4.73 11.03 23.20
CA HIS A 318 -3.89 11.22 24.39
C HIS A 318 -2.40 10.90 24.15
N ASN A 319 -2.11 9.97 23.21
CA ASN A 319 -0.74 9.50 23.01
C ASN A 319 -0.32 9.43 21.53
N GLY A 320 -1.20 9.83 20.60
CA GLY A 320 -0.92 9.83 19.17
C GLY A 320 -0.82 8.43 18.51
N HIS A 321 -1.15 7.35 19.23
CA HIS A 321 -1.09 6.01 18.67
C HIS A 321 -2.14 5.81 17.57
N VAL A 322 -1.69 5.50 16.37
CA VAL A 322 -2.57 5.14 15.24
C VAL A 322 -3.20 3.78 15.51
N LYS A 323 -4.53 3.72 15.54
CA LYS A 323 -5.34 2.53 15.84
C LYS A 323 -5.89 1.85 14.59
N ALA A 324 -6.18 2.63 13.55
CA ALA A 324 -6.59 2.12 12.26
C ALA A 324 -6.03 3.02 11.14
N TYR A 325 -5.73 2.42 10.00
CA TYR A 325 -5.12 3.12 8.87
C TYR A 325 -5.58 2.50 7.54
N VAL A 326 -6.32 3.26 6.74
CA VAL A 326 -6.82 2.84 5.44
C VAL A 326 -6.38 3.90 4.41
N GLY A 327 -5.49 3.53 3.50
CA GLY A 327 -4.97 4.44 2.48
C GLY A 327 -5.78 4.47 1.19
N GLY A 328 -6.78 3.59 1.05
CA GLY A 328 -7.62 3.52 -0.15
C GLY A 328 -8.54 2.31 -0.15
N PRO A 329 -9.37 2.16 -1.18
CA PRO A 329 -10.41 1.12 -1.21
C PRO A 329 -9.86 -0.31 -1.38
N ASN A 330 -8.74 -0.46 -2.08
CA ASN A 330 -8.12 -1.76 -2.32
C ASN A 330 -6.67 -1.56 -2.77
N HIS A 331 -5.71 -2.05 -2.00
CA HIS A 331 -4.29 -1.83 -2.27
C HIS A 331 -3.79 -2.55 -3.53
N HIS A 332 -4.41 -3.66 -3.94
CA HIS A 332 -4.02 -4.37 -5.15
C HIS A 332 -4.17 -3.49 -6.40
N TYR A 333 -5.31 -2.81 -6.52
CA TYR A 333 -5.65 -1.96 -7.67
C TYR A 333 -5.29 -0.49 -7.48
N PHE A 334 -5.25 -0.01 -6.25
CA PHE A 334 -5.12 1.41 -5.91
C PHE A 334 -3.93 1.64 -4.99
N LYS A 335 -2.73 1.60 -5.56
CA LYS A 335 -1.47 1.71 -4.80
C LYS A 335 -1.23 3.07 -4.14
N TYR A 336 -1.90 4.13 -4.62
CA TYR A 336 -1.68 5.48 -4.10
C TYR A 336 -2.36 5.66 -2.76
N ASP A 337 -1.57 5.88 -1.72
CA ASP A 337 -2.03 6.06 -0.35
C ASP A 337 -2.62 7.46 -0.16
N MET A 338 -3.93 7.52 0.07
CA MET A 338 -4.66 8.76 0.27
C MET A 338 -4.53 9.33 1.68
N ALA A 339 -4.19 8.52 2.67
CA ALA A 339 -4.03 8.97 4.06
C ALA A 339 -2.69 9.68 4.28
N MET A 340 -1.58 9.15 3.73
CA MET A 340 -0.24 9.68 3.97
C MET A 340 0.31 10.51 2.80
N VAL A 341 0.01 10.11 1.55
CA VAL A 341 0.60 10.72 0.35
C VAL A 341 -0.41 11.60 -0.38
N GLY A 342 -1.71 11.37 -0.15
CA GLY A 342 -2.78 12.07 -0.84
C GLY A 342 -2.79 13.56 -0.54
N ARG A 343 -2.56 14.38 -1.57
CA ARG A 343 -2.63 15.85 -1.46
C ARG A 343 -3.95 16.35 -1.98
N ARG A 344 -4.61 17.16 -1.20
CA ARG A 344 -5.90 17.78 -1.52
C ARG A 344 -5.91 19.23 -1.04
N GLN A 345 -6.76 20.03 -1.66
CA GLN A 345 -7.06 21.36 -1.16
C GLN A 345 -7.64 21.23 0.25
N VAL A 346 -7.03 21.94 1.20
CA VAL A 346 -7.36 21.83 2.63
C VAL A 346 -8.81 22.26 2.91
N GLY A 347 -9.34 23.25 2.18
CA GLY A 347 -10.69 23.77 2.36
C GLY A 347 -10.94 24.19 3.81
N SER A 348 -12.11 23.90 4.33
CA SER A 348 -12.50 24.29 5.70
C SER A 348 -11.75 23.56 6.82
N THR A 349 -10.95 22.54 6.52
CA THR A 349 -10.08 21.90 7.53
C THR A 349 -8.93 22.81 8.00
N ILE A 350 -8.66 23.91 7.28
CA ILE A 350 -7.73 24.95 7.72
C ILE A 350 -8.26 25.78 8.90
N LYS A 351 -9.59 25.87 9.06
CA LYS A 351 -10.22 26.80 10.02
C LYS A 351 -9.80 26.58 11.45
N PRO A 352 -9.70 25.36 12.01
CA PRO A 352 -9.17 25.15 13.35
C PRO A 352 -7.81 25.81 13.57
N TYR A 353 -6.90 25.77 12.60
CA TYR A 353 -5.59 26.40 12.70
C TYR A 353 -5.67 27.92 12.66
N VAL A 354 -6.53 28.50 11.81
CA VAL A 354 -6.78 29.94 11.75
C VAL A 354 -7.33 30.43 13.08
N TYR A 355 -8.29 29.73 13.66
CA TYR A 355 -8.90 30.10 14.92
C TYR A 355 -7.95 29.90 16.10
N THR A 356 -7.09 28.86 16.09
CA THR A 356 -6.02 28.71 17.08
C THR A 356 -5.07 29.90 17.02
N LEU A 357 -4.61 30.29 15.82
CA LEU A 357 -3.74 31.45 15.67
C LEU A 357 -4.45 32.74 16.14
N ALA A 358 -5.75 32.87 15.90
CA ALA A 358 -6.51 34.00 16.43
C ALA A 358 -6.50 34.05 17.97
N MET A 359 -6.73 32.91 18.62
CA MET A 359 -6.66 32.80 20.08
C MET A 359 -5.26 33.16 20.63
N GLU A 360 -4.19 32.70 19.98
CA GLU A 360 -2.81 33.04 20.31
C GLU A 360 -2.51 34.55 20.16
N ASN A 361 -3.25 35.24 19.27
CA ASN A 361 -3.16 36.69 19.07
C ASN A 361 -4.16 37.48 19.91
N GLY A 362 -4.74 36.87 20.95
CA GLY A 362 -5.57 37.56 21.96
C GLY A 362 -7.06 37.59 21.65
N TYR A 363 -7.53 36.93 20.59
CA TYR A 363 -8.98 36.77 20.35
C TYR A 363 -9.59 35.77 21.34
N SER A 364 -10.85 35.97 21.65
CA SER A 364 -11.68 35.08 22.46
C SER A 364 -12.76 34.41 21.61
N PRO A 365 -13.22 33.22 21.97
CA PRO A 365 -14.40 32.62 21.35
C PRO A 365 -15.66 33.48 21.42
N CYS A 366 -15.72 34.40 22.39
CA CYS A 366 -16.83 35.30 22.63
C CYS A 366 -16.73 36.63 21.85
N ASP A 367 -15.56 36.92 21.26
CA ASP A 367 -15.40 38.13 20.45
C ASP A 367 -16.36 38.12 19.29
N GLU A 368 -16.89 39.27 18.93
CA GLU A 368 -17.91 39.41 17.90
C GLU A 368 -17.35 40.07 16.64
N ALA A 369 -17.80 39.64 15.51
CA ALA A 369 -17.56 40.25 14.21
C ALA A 369 -18.88 40.36 13.43
N ARG A 370 -18.95 41.36 12.56
CA ARG A 370 -20.12 41.53 11.70
C ARG A 370 -20.10 40.46 10.61
N HIS A 371 -21.22 39.78 10.42
CA HIS A 371 -21.36 38.72 9.40
C HIS A 371 -21.62 39.33 8.01
N VAL A 372 -20.57 39.82 7.38
CA VAL A 372 -20.57 40.44 6.04
C VAL A 372 -19.41 39.90 5.21
N GLU A 373 -19.43 40.21 3.93
CA GLU A 373 -18.32 39.85 3.02
C GLU A 373 -17.03 40.59 3.40
N TYR A 374 -15.95 39.85 3.52
CA TYR A 374 -14.59 40.38 3.70
C TYR A 374 -13.74 40.01 2.48
N THR A 375 -13.14 41.03 1.85
CA THR A 375 -12.23 40.85 0.72
C THR A 375 -10.80 40.79 1.25
N LEU A 376 -10.09 39.75 0.89
CA LEU A 376 -8.65 39.61 1.14
C LEU A 376 -7.92 39.96 -0.17
N ILE A 377 -6.68 40.41 -0.03
CA ILE A 377 -5.79 40.69 -1.14
C ILE A 377 -4.73 39.56 -1.19
N ASP A 378 -4.59 38.88 -2.32
CA ASP A 378 -3.59 37.83 -2.49
C ASP A 378 -2.16 38.45 -2.69
N GLU A 379 -1.14 37.60 -2.72
CA GLU A 379 0.26 38.01 -2.91
C GLU A 379 0.53 38.78 -4.23
N ASN A 380 -0.37 38.60 -5.22
CA ASN A 380 -0.31 39.29 -6.53
C ASN A 380 -1.15 40.59 -6.55
N GLY A 381 -1.68 41.00 -5.41
CA GLY A 381 -2.53 42.19 -5.30
C GLY A 381 -3.98 41.98 -5.81
N LYS A 382 -4.37 40.75 -6.07
CA LYS A 382 -5.71 40.44 -6.59
C LYS A 382 -6.71 40.28 -5.45
N PRO A 383 -7.86 40.99 -5.52
CA PRO A 383 -8.90 40.86 -4.49
C PRO A 383 -9.61 39.50 -4.59
N TRP A 384 -9.83 38.90 -3.43
CA TRP A 384 -10.56 37.66 -3.30
C TRP A 384 -11.59 37.76 -2.15
N THR A 385 -12.86 37.49 -2.48
CA THR A 385 -13.97 37.47 -1.53
C THR A 385 -14.55 36.07 -1.46
N PRO A 386 -14.48 35.39 -0.33
CA PRO A 386 -15.02 34.04 -0.24
C PRO A 386 -16.53 34.04 -0.30
N ARG A 387 -17.10 33.06 -1.03
CA ARG A 387 -18.56 32.81 -0.97
C ARG A 387 -18.87 32.07 0.32
N ASN A 388 -20.01 32.41 0.92
CA ASN A 388 -20.54 31.75 2.09
C ASN A 388 -21.76 30.90 1.77
N ALA A 389 -21.90 29.72 2.37
CA ALA A 389 -23.04 28.85 2.16
C ALA A 389 -24.28 29.33 2.94
N ASN A 390 -24.05 29.95 4.11
CA ASN A 390 -25.13 30.45 4.96
C ASN A 390 -25.08 31.98 5.03
N THR A 391 -26.12 32.63 4.55
CA THR A 391 -26.24 34.08 4.56
C THR A 391 -27.41 34.58 5.43
N LYS A 392 -28.06 33.70 6.21
CA LYS A 392 -29.27 34.02 7.00
C LYS A 392 -29.04 35.12 8.03
N ARG A 393 -27.82 35.26 8.52
CA ARG A 393 -27.45 36.27 9.53
C ARG A 393 -26.63 37.43 8.95
N TYR A 394 -26.81 37.72 7.66
CA TYR A 394 -26.09 38.82 7.01
C TYR A 394 -26.32 40.15 7.73
N GLY A 395 -25.23 40.85 8.05
CA GLY A 395 -25.27 42.14 8.76
C GLY A 395 -25.30 42.05 10.28
N GLU A 396 -25.61 40.90 10.86
CA GLU A 396 -25.65 40.73 12.32
C GLU A 396 -24.23 40.60 12.92
N MET A 397 -24.11 40.91 14.23
CA MET A 397 -22.94 40.56 15.00
C MET A 397 -23.00 39.08 15.38
N VAL A 398 -21.93 38.34 15.15
CA VAL A 398 -21.83 36.92 15.49
C VAL A 398 -20.50 36.64 16.19
N THR A 399 -20.51 35.71 17.11
CA THR A 399 -19.29 35.34 17.84
C THR A 399 -18.30 34.57 16.98
N VAL A 400 -17.01 34.67 17.29
CA VAL A 400 -15.94 33.87 16.67
C VAL A 400 -16.24 32.39 16.83
N LYS A 401 -16.74 31.93 18.00
CA LYS A 401 -17.22 30.57 18.22
C LYS A 401 -18.30 30.14 17.22
N TRP A 402 -19.28 31.01 16.97
CA TRP A 402 -20.33 30.73 16.00
C TRP A 402 -19.76 30.57 14.59
N GLY A 403 -18.80 31.41 14.21
CA GLY A 403 -18.12 31.36 12.92
C GLY A 403 -17.47 30.01 12.66
N LEU A 404 -16.74 29.47 13.65
CA LEU A 404 -16.13 28.14 13.53
C LEU A 404 -17.17 27.01 13.50
N ALA A 405 -18.16 27.06 14.41
CA ALA A 405 -19.20 26.04 14.53
C ALA A 405 -20.06 25.90 13.25
N ASN A 406 -20.26 27.01 12.53
CA ASN A 406 -21.01 27.03 11.26
C ASN A 406 -20.11 26.95 10.02
N SER A 407 -18.81 26.73 10.22
CA SER A 407 -17.82 26.74 9.13
C SER A 407 -17.93 27.96 8.22
N ASP A 408 -18.14 29.13 8.84
CA ASP A 408 -18.38 30.41 8.18
C ASP A 408 -17.12 30.93 7.49
N ASN A 409 -17.24 31.28 6.21
CA ASN A 409 -16.09 31.75 5.43
C ASN A 409 -15.82 33.24 5.64
N TRP A 410 -16.85 34.04 5.92
CA TRP A 410 -16.68 35.48 6.11
C TRP A 410 -16.02 35.79 7.44
N ILE A 411 -16.43 35.11 8.52
CA ILE A 411 -15.77 35.26 9.83
C ILE A 411 -14.32 34.76 9.78
N THR A 412 -14.07 33.66 9.04
CA THR A 412 -12.69 33.17 8.80
C THR A 412 -11.85 34.20 8.04
N ALA A 413 -12.42 34.82 6.99
CA ALA A 413 -11.74 35.87 6.22
C ALA A 413 -11.51 37.12 7.08
N TYR A 414 -12.47 37.50 7.93
CA TYR A 414 -12.28 38.58 8.91
C TYR A 414 -11.08 38.30 9.79
N LEU A 415 -10.98 37.12 10.39
CA LEU A 415 -9.82 36.75 11.24
C LEU A 415 -8.52 36.81 10.43
N MET A 416 -8.48 36.22 9.23
CA MET A 416 -7.29 36.25 8.38
C MET A 416 -6.90 37.66 7.93
N SER A 417 -7.83 38.61 7.79
CA SER A 417 -7.51 40.02 7.52
C SER A 417 -6.74 40.71 8.68
N LYS A 418 -6.77 40.12 9.87
CA LYS A 418 -6.11 40.62 11.08
C LYS A 418 -4.86 39.79 11.46
N LEU A 419 -4.66 38.63 10.84
CA LEU A 419 -3.58 37.70 11.14
C LEU A 419 -2.54 37.68 10.03
N ASN A 420 -1.33 37.24 10.38
CA ASN A 420 -0.26 37.09 9.40
C ASN A 420 -0.27 35.67 8.80
N PRO A 421 -0.39 35.52 7.45
CA PRO A 421 -0.37 34.23 6.78
C PRO A 421 0.88 33.39 7.05
N TYR A 422 2.06 34.03 7.18
CA TYR A 422 3.32 33.34 7.51
C TYR A 422 3.31 32.77 8.93
N SER A 423 2.60 33.39 9.86
CA SER A 423 2.40 32.86 11.21
C SER A 423 1.49 31.65 11.20
N LEU A 424 0.43 31.65 10.35
CA LEU A 424 -0.41 30.49 10.14
C LEU A 424 0.39 29.32 9.57
N LYS A 425 1.23 29.56 8.58
CA LYS A 425 2.13 28.56 8.03
C LYS A 425 3.01 27.93 9.11
N ARG A 426 3.69 28.75 9.93
CA ARG A 426 4.54 28.27 11.03
C ARG A 426 3.75 27.48 12.06
N LEU A 427 2.55 27.90 12.39
CA LEU A 427 1.67 27.18 13.29
C LEU A 427 1.35 25.78 12.75
N ILE A 428 0.95 25.68 11.48
CA ILE A 428 0.66 24.38 10.83
C ILE A 428 1.91 23.48 10.83
N GLU A 429 3.08 24.03 10.56
CA GLU A 429 4.36 23.32 10.62
C GLU A 429 4.68 22.81 12.03
N SER A 430 4.34 23.55 13.09
CA SER A 430 4.54 23.13 14.47
C SER A 430 3.69 21.93 14.89
N PHE A 431 2.57 21.68 14.21
CA PHE A 431 1.75 20.47 14.36
C PHE A 431 2.35 19.25 13.62
N GLY A 432 3.54 19.38 13.03
CA GLY A 432 4.23 18.28 12.32
C GLY A 432 3.82 18.10 10.87
N VAL A 433 3.02 19.01 10.32
CA VAL A 433 2.71 19.02 8.88
C VAL A 433 3.95 19.48 8.13
N ARG A 434 4.71 18.51 7.59
CA ARG A 434 5.92 18.81 6.82
C ARG A 434 5.54 19.53 5.53
N ASN A 435 6.05 20.74 5.43
CA ASN A 435 5.68 21.62 4.35
C ASN A 435 6.48 21.37 3.08
N ARG A 436 5.81 20.94 2.02
CA ARG A 436 6.35 21.03 0.68
C ARG A 436 5.70 22.12 -0.18
N GLU A 437 4.52 22.63 0.21
CA GLU A 437 3.71 23.49 -0.65
C GLU A 437 2.63 24.29 0.09
N ILE A 438 2.79 24.57 1.39
CA ILE A 438 1.92 25.57 2.01
C ILE A 438 2.42 26.93 1.56
N VAL A 439 1.76 27.47 0.56
CA VAL A 439 1.93 28.87 0.18
C VAL A 439 1.14 29.70 1.16
N PRO A 440 1.75 30.73 1.76
CA PRO A 440 1.09 31.61 2.74
C PRO A 440 -0.16 32.29 2.22
#